data_558e957329566cd7669d9b634ea97bc6
#
_entry.id   558e957329566cd7669d9b634ea97bc6
#
_cell.length_a   1.000
_cell.length_b   1.000
_cell.length_c   1.000
_cell.angle_alpha   90.00
_cell.angle_beta   90.00
_cell.angle_gamma   90.00
#
_symmetry.space_group_name_H-M   'P 1'
#
loop_
_entity.id
_entity.type
_entity.pdbx_description
1 polymer ?
#
loop_
_entity_poly.entity_id
_entity_poly.type
_entity_poly.pdbx_seq_one_letter_code
_entity_poly.pdbx_strand_id
1 'polypeptide(L)'
;MKRYILTTLFALVLFAGSAFATGHIPQNDGKSEVETYIKKVAKIKSDEIDYAYISSSMFRQMFNMLGADVQSELNDIPLQLTSIRSMRQFTATGPEGYKQLSQAMDIFLQEEESVMGMKLMALNREDGTMTAIYGDSNSTLVINDEGDELNVVFIAGLSYESFKALGESGMEIGF
;
A
#
# COMPACT_ATOMS: atom_id res chain seq x y z
N MET A 1 23.70 1.59 4.98
CA MET A 1 23.17 2.15 3.72
C MET A 1 21.86 1.49 3.26
N LYS A 2 21.64 0.18 3.46
CA LYS A 2 20.38 -0.50 3.07
C LYS A 2 19.10 0.04 3.74
N ARG A 3 19.21 0.67 4.93
CA ARG A 3 18.08 1.18 5.72
C ARG A 3 17.34 2.37 5.08
N TYR A 4 17.96 3.10 4.16
CA TYR A 4 17.39 4.34 3.61
C TYR A 4 16.61 4.15 2.31
N ILE A 5 16.76 3.01 1.62
CA ILE A 5 16.21 2.83 0.28
C ILE A 5 14.69 2.65 0.31
N LEU A 6 14.17 1.86 1.24
CA LEU A 6 12.73 1.64 1.35
C LEU A 6 12.03 2.84 1.97
N THR A 7 12.66 3.49 2.97
CA THR A 7 12.18 4.76 3.52
C THR A 7 12.15 5.83 2.44
N THR A 8 13.14 5.84 1.54
CA THR A 8 13.16 6.77 0.39
C THR A 8 12.09 6.38 -0.64
N LEU A 9 11.85 5.10 -0.89
CA LEU A 9 10.79 4.64 -1.79
C LEU A 9 9.40 4.96 -1.23
N PHE A 10 9.19 4.74 0.06
CA PHE A 10 7.95 5.10 0.77
C PHE A 10 7.79 6.61 0.91
N ALA A 11 8.86 7.35 1.25
CA ALA A 11 8.85 8.81 1.28
C ALA A 11 8.58 9.41 -0.11
N LEU A 12 9.11 8.80 -1.18
CA LEU A 12 8.83 9.21 -2.55
C LEU A 12 7.36 8.98 -2.92
N VAL A 13 6.75 7.92 -2.40
CA VAL A 13 5.31 7.64 -2.54
C VAL A 13 4.47 8.66 -1.76
N LEU A 14 4.87 9.02 -0.55
CA LEU A 14 4.20 10.05 0.26
C LEU A 14 4.32 11.45 -0.36
N PHE A 15 5.47 11.80 -0.94
CA PHE A 15 5.66 13.07 -1.64
C PHE A 15 4.97 13.12 -3.01
N ALA A 16 4.84 12.00 -3.72
CA ALA A 16 4.13 11.94 -4.99
C ALA A 16 2.61 12.11 -4.82
N GLY A 17 2.06 11.75 -3.66
CA GLY A 17 0.62 11.82 -3.39
C GLY A 17 0.04 13.22 -3.51
N SER A 18 0.80 14.27 -3.20
CA SER A 18 0.35 15.66 -3.33
C SER A 18 0.37 16.23 -4.75
N ALA A 19 1.06 15.59 -5.70
CA ALA A 19 1.27 16.13 -7.05
C ALA A 19 0.42 15.45 -8.15
N PHE A 20 -0.20 14.29 -7.89
CA PHE A 20 -0.82 13.46 -8.93
C PHE A 20 -2.31 13.15 -8.74
N ALA A 21 -3.04 13.96 -8.00
CA ALA A 21 -4.44 13.75 -7.62
C ALA A 21 -5.49 13.79 -8.77
N THR A 22 -5.09 13.70 -10.04
CA THR A 22 -6.03 13.68 -11.17
C THR A 22 -5.67 12.60 -12.20
N GLY A 23 -5.60 11.34 -11.77
CA GLY A 23 -5.31 10.22 -12.67
C GLY A 23 -6.57 9.44 -13.04
N HIS A 24 -6.81 9.31 -14.33
CA HIS A 24 -7.78 8.39 -14.92
C HIS A 24 -7.53 6.96 -14.41
N ILE A 25 -8.55 6.34 -13.80
CA ILE A 25 -8.46 4.97 -13.28
C ILE A 25 -8.53 4.00 -14.47
N PRO A 26 -7.45 3.28 -14.83
CA PRO A 26 -7.50 2.31 -15.91
C PRO A 26 -8.44 1.15 -15.53
N GLN A 27 -9.35 0.81 -16.42
CA GLN A 27 -10.10 -0.45 -16.34
C GLN A 27 -9.15 -1.60 -16.68
N ASN A 28 -8.99 -2.56 -15.78
CA ASN A 28 -8.22 -3.77 -16.05
C ASN A 28 -9.05 -5.02 -15.71
N ASP A 29 -9.11 -5.95 -16.64
CA ASP A 29 -9.95 -7.13 -16.61
C ASP A 29 -9.17 -8.32 -16.02
N GLY A 30 -9.67 -8.94 -14.98
CA GLY A 30 -9.03 -10.05 -14.26
C GLY A 30 -8.82 -9.74 -12.77
N LYS A 31 -9.89 -9.43 -12.07
CA LYS A 31 -9.86 -8.69 -10.80
C LYS A 31 -10.10 -9.59 -9.61
N SER A 32 -9.26 -9.49 -8.59
CA SER A 32 -9.62 -9.92 -7.25
C SER A 32 -10.78 -9.06 -6.74
N GLU A 33 -11.62 -9.63 -5.87
CA GLU A 33 -12.70 -8.88 -5.21
C GLU A 33 -12.15 -7.68 -4.45
N VAL A 34 -10.99 -7.83 -3.83
CA VAL A 34 -10.27 -6.77 -3.11
C VAL A 34 -9.92 -5.60 -4.04
N GLU A 35 -9.39 -5.86 -5.24
CA GLU A 35 -9.06 -4.78 -6.17
C GLU A 35 -10.31 -4.00 -6.61
N THR A 36 -11.43 -4.72 -6.80
CA THR A 36 -12.71 -4.10 -7.14
C THR A 36 -13.23 -3.26 -5.98
N TYR A 37 -13.09 -3.76 -4.75
CA TYR A 37 -13.48 -3.06 -3.53
C TYR A 37 -12.64 -1.78 -3.33
N ILE A 38 -11.32 -1.89 -3.43
CA ILE A 38 -10.39 -0.74 -3.31
C ILE A 38 -10.70 0.33 -4.36
N LYS A 39 -11.09 -0.07 -5.58
CA LYS A 39 -11.55 0.89 -6.59
C LYS A 39 -12.86 1.61 -6.23
N LYS A 40 -13.73 0.97 -5.44
CA LYS A 40 -14.93 1.63 -4.90
C LYS A 40 -14.56 2.62 -3.80
N VAL A 41 -13.65 2.23 -2.89
CA VAL A 41 -13.12 3.10 -1.84
C VAL A 41 -12.46 4.36 -2.44
N ALA A 42 -11.71 4.22 -3.53
CA ALA A 42 -11.08 5.33 -4.25
C ALA A 42 -12.07 6.37 -4.82
N LYS A 43 -13.38 6.10 -4.79
CA LYS A 43 -14.41 7.05 -5.22
C LYS A 43 -14.98 7.89 -4.08
N ILE A 44 -14.58 7.63 -2.85
CA ILE A 44 -14.94 8.46 -1.70
C ILE A 44 -14.34 9.84 -1.93
N LYS A 45 -15.19 10.85 -1.89
CA LYS A 45 -14.79 12.26 -2.00
C LYS A 45 -14.84 12.88 -0.62
N SER A 46 -13.69 13.21 -0.09
CA SER A 46 -13.54 13.94 1.16
C SER A 46 -12.28 14.79 1.07
N ASP A 47 -12.34 16.01 1.57
CA ASP A 47 -11.18 16.90 1.66
C ASP A 47 -10.20 16.47 2.77
N GLU A 48 -10.61 15.53 3.61
CA GLU A 48 -9.80 14.95 4.69
C GLU A 48 -9.22 13.56 4.31
N ILE A 49 -9.43 13.10 3.07
CA ILE A 49 -8.85 11.84 2.57
C ILE A 49 -7.97 12.13 1.36
N ASP A 50 -6.68 11.97 1.55
CA ASP A 50 -5.72 11.97 0.46
C ASP A 50 -5.74 10.61 -0.25
N TYR A 51 -5.73 10.63 -1.56
CA TYR A 51 -5.67 9.45 -2.41
C TYR A 51 -4.53 9.53 -3.39
N ALA A 52 -3.63 8.54 -3.34
CA ALA A 52 -2.57 8.38 -4.32
C ALA A 52 -2.75 7.08 -5.12
N TYR A 53 -2.49 7.17 -6.42
CA TYR A 53 -2.46 6.02 -7.32
C TYR A 53 -1.17 6.01 -8.15
N ILE A 54 -0.47 4.88 -8.10
CA ILE A 54 0.74 4.65 -8.87
C ILE A 54 0.51 3.45 -9.77
N SER A 55 0.62 3.66 -11.08
CA SER A 55 0.54 2.58 -12.07
C SER A 55 1.87 1.84 -12.21
N SER A 56 1.86 0.67 -12.83
CA SER A 56 3.08 -0.09 -13.12
C SER A 56 4.08 0.70 -14.00
N SER A 57 3.60 1.55 -14.88
CA SER A 57 4.46 2.40 -15.72
C SER A 57 5.13 3.50 -14.91
N MET A 58 4.38 4.16 -14.02
CA MET A 58 4.94 5.17 -13.10
C MET A 58 5.95 4.52 -12.16
N PHE A 59 5.63 3.36 -11.61
CA PHE A 59 6.54 2.63 -10.73
C PHE A 59 7.87 2.30 -11.43
N ARG A 60 7.81 1.81 -12.67
CA ARG A 60 9.02 1.57 -13.49
C ARG A 60 9.80 2.83 -13.81
N GLN A 61 9.13 3.94 -14.10
CA GLN A 61 9.82 5.22 -14.32
C GLN A 61 10.54 5.68 -13.04
N MET A 62 9.86 5.64 -11.89
CA MET A 62 10.48 5.96 -10.60
C MET A 62 11.69 5.06 -10.33
N PHE A 63 11.56 3.76 -10.56
CA PHE A 63 12.66 2.81 -10.40
C PHE A 63 13.85 3.14 -11.32
N ASN A 64 13.59 3.49 -12.58
CA ASN A 64 14.65 3.87 -13.53
C ASN A 64 15.32 5.21 -13.19
N MET A 65 14.68 6.07 -12.39
CA MET A 65 15.27 7.33 -11.91
C MET A 65 16.19 7.12 -10.71
N LEU A 66 16.13 5.95 -10.06
CA LEU A 66 17.07 5.60 -9.00
C LEU A 66 18.46 5.37 -9.61
N GLY A 67 19.49 5.80 -8.90
CA GLY A 67 20.88 5.58 -9.35
C GLY A 67 21.21 4.09 -9.53
N ALA A 68 22.21 3.82 -10.36
CA ALA A 68 22.61 2.45 -10.69
C ALA A 68 22.96 1.60 -9.45
N ASP A 69 23.53 2.21 -8.42
CA ASP A 69 23.87 1.55 -7.16
C ASP A 69 22.61 1.06 -6.44
N VAL A 70 21.56 1.91 -6.38
CA VAL A 70 20.27 1.57 -5.76
C VAL A 70 19.55 0.49 -6.59
N GLN A 71 19.58 0.58 -7.91
CA GLN A 71 19.00 -0.42 -8.79
C GLN A 71 19.69 -1.79 -8.61
N SER A 72 21.03 -1.79 -8.45
CA SER A 72 21.79 -3.03 -8.21
C SER A 72 21.37 -3.66 -6.87
N GLU A 73 21.30 -2.88 -5.79
CA GLU A 73 20.86 -3.37 -4.48
C GLU A 73 19.43 -3.91 -4.51
N LEU A 74 18.53 -3.27 -5.27
CA LEU A 74 17.14 -3.72 -5.42
C LEU A 74 17.01 -4.97 -6.29
N ASN A 75 17.90 -5.17 -7.25
CA ASN A 75 17.94 -6.41 -8.08
C ASN A 75 18.41 -7.63 -7.28
N ASP A 76 19.21 -7.42 -6.24
CA ASP A 76 19.65 -8.48 -5.31
C ASP A 76 18.53 -8.91 -4.33
N ILE A 77 17.45 -8.13 -4.27
CA ILE A 77 16.27 -8.50 -3.49
C ILE A 77 15.39 -9.37 -4.39
N PRO A 78 14.88 -10.54 -3.90
CA PRO A 78 14.00 -11.40 -4.68
C PRO A 78 12.62 -10.79 -4.93
N LEU A 79 12.59 -9.48 -5.08
CA LEU A 79 11.40 -8.70 -5.38
C LEU A 79 11.26 -8.58 -6.87
N GLN A 80 10.21 -9.18 -7.34
CA GLN A 80 9.75 -8.86 -8.68
C GLN A 80 9.01 -7.50 -8.63
N LEU A 81 9.75 -6.40 -8.41
CA LEU A 81 9.19 -5.04 -8.52
C LEU A 81 8.50 -4.84 -9.87
N THR A 82 8.96 -5.57 -10.89
CA THR A 82 8.32 -5.63 -12.21
C THR A 82 6.93 -6.29 -12.19
N SER A 83 6.59 -7.05 -11.14
CA SER A 83 5.27 -7.67 -10.99
C SER A 83 4.22 -6.70 -10.45
N ILE A 84 4.63 -5.58 -9.82
CA ILE A 84 3.71 -4.58 -9.29
C ILE A 84 2.89 -3.97 -10.43
N ARG A 85 1.59 -4.19 -10.37
CA ARG A 85 0.62 -3.69 -11.34
C ARG A 85 0.12 -2.30 -10.97
N SER A 86 -0.13 -2.07 -9.71
CA SER A 86 -0.55 -0.77 -9.18
C SER A 86 -0.39 -0.71 -7.67
N MET A 87 -0.26 0.51 -7.15
CA MET A 87 -0.32 0.80 -5.72
C MET A 87 -1.38 1.89 -5.52
N ARG A 88 -2.16 1.74 -4.46
CA ARG A 88 -3.15 2.74 -4.03
C ARG A 88 -2.95 3.00 -2.56
N GLN A 89 -2.90 4.26 -2.23
CA GLN A 89 -2.79 4.71 -0.85
C GLN A 89 -3.96 5.64 -0.55
N PHE A 90 -4.51 5.50 0.64
CA PHE A 90 -5.50 6.37 1.23
C PHE A 90 -4.98 6.81 2.58
N THR A 91 -5.01 8.10 2.85
CA THR A 91 -4.62 8.66 4.14
C THR A 91 -5.73 9.58 4.60
N ALA A 92 -6.37 9.23 5.69
CA ALA A 92 -7.37 10.07 6.35
C ALA A 92 -6.71 10.78 7.53
N THR A 93 -6.78 12.11 7.56
CA THR A 93 -6.08 12.97 8.54
C THR A 93 -7.02 13.78 9.43
N GLY A 94 -8.32 13.70 9.20
CA GLY A 94 -9.32 14.41 9.98
C GLY A 94 -10.44 13.48 10.46
N PRO A 95 -11.26 13.92 11.42
CA PRO A 95 -12.25 13.04 12.06
C PRO A 95 -13.33 12.56 11.10
N GLU A 96 -13.75 13.36 10.14
CA GLU A 96 -14.75 12.92 9.16
C GLU A 96 -14.12 12.02 8.11
N GLY A 97 -12.92 12.34 7.63
CA GLY A 97 -12.14 11.50 6.72
C GLY A 97 -11.82 10.14 7.35
N TYR A 98 -11.35 10.15 8.60
CA TYR A 98 -11.12 8.91 9.37
C TYR A 98 -12.39 8.07 9.45
N LYS A 99 -13.52 8.68 9.84
CA LYS A 99 -14.80 7.98 9.95
C LYS A 99 -15.25 7.39 8.61
N GLN A 100 -15.15 8.13 7.52
CA GLN A 100 -15.54 7.65 6.19
C GLN A 100 -14.65 6.52 5.71
N LEU A 101 -13.33 6.66 5.87
CA LEU A 101 -12.38 5.63 5.44
C LEU A 101 -12.47 4.38 6.32
N SER A 102 -12.57 4.52 7.66
CA SER A 102 -12.73 3.39 8.57
C SER A 102 -14.02 2.62 8.30
N GLN A 103 -15.13 3.30 8.05
CA GLN A 103 -16.38 2.64 7.64
C GLN A 103 -16.24 1.89 6.32
N ALA A 104 -15.51 2.45 5.35
CA ALA A 104 -15.24 1.79 4.09
C ALA A 104 -14.31 0.58 4.23
N MET A 105 -13.44 0.58 5.24
CA MET A 105 -12.48 -0.49 5.53
C MET A 105 -12.91 -1.41 6.67
N ASP A 106 -14.11 -1.22 7.22
CA ASP A 106 -14.64 -1.92 8.40
C ASP A 106 -14.47 -3.44 8.35
N ILE A 107 -14.71 -4.07 7.20
CA ILE A 107 -14.55 -5.50 6.99
C ILE A 107 -13.12 -6.01 7.27
N PHE A 108 -12.12 -5.18 7.10
CA PHE A 108 -10.73 -5.50 7.38
C PHE A 108 -10.35 -5.12 8.82
N LEU A 109 -10.95 -4.06 9.36
CA LEU A 109 -10.69 -3.60 10.73
C LEU A 109 -11.28 -4.54 11.80
N GLN A 110 -12.21 -5.42 11.43
CA GLN A 110 -12.75 -6.46 12.30
C GLN A 110 -11.78 -7.63 12.54
N GLU A 111 -10.59 -7.59 11.95
CA GLU A 111 -9.53 -8.58 12.13
C GLU A 111 -9.92 -10.00 11.77
N GLU A 112 -10.79 -10.15 10.80
CA GLU A 112 -11.15 -11.48 10.31
C GLU A 112 -9.93 -12.19 9.71
N GLU A 113 -9.80 -13.49 9.93
CA GLU A 113 -8.69 -14.31 9.41
C GLU A 113 -8.59 -14.29 7.89
N SER A 114 -9.72 -14.03 7.21
CA SER A 114 -9.77 -13.94 5.75
C SER A 114 -10.90 -13.02 5.31
N VAL A 115 -10.58 -12.07 4.45
CA VAL A 115 -11.51 -11.11 3.86
C VAL A 115 -11.32 -11.08 2.35
N MET A 116 -12.38 -11.32 1.58
CA MET A 116 -12.35 -11.29 0.11
C MET A 116 -11.20 -12.11 -0.51
N GLY A 117 -10.90 -13.28 0.10
CA GLY A 117 -9.83 -14.15 -0.37
C GLY A 117 -8.42 -13.74 0.04
N MET A 118 -8.22 -12.60 0.67
CA MET A 118 -6.96 -12.26 1.33
C MET A 118 -6.98 -12.78 2.77
N LYS A 119 -5.84 -13.31 3.22
CA LYS A 119 -5.65 -13.79 4.59
C LYS A 119 -4.98 -12.72 5.43
N LEU A 120 -5.37 -12.63 6.70
CA LEU A 120 -4.63 -11.85 7.69
C LEU A 120 -3.29 -12.54 7.94
N MET A 121 -2.20 -11.87 7.61
CA MET A 121 -0.85 -12.42 7.65
C MET A 121 -0.06 -11.90 8.85
N ALA A 122 -0.32 -10.66 9.26
CA ALA A 122 0.26 -10.06 10.46
C ALA A 122 -0.70 -9.06 11.07
N LEU A 123 -0.69 -9.01 12.38
CA LEU A 123 -1.43 -8.03 13.17
C LEU A 123 -0.52 -7.59 14.32
N ASN A 124 -0.26 -6.30 14.43
CA ASN A 124 0.40 -5.68 15.56
C ASN A 124 -0.55 -4.66 16.21
N ARG A 125 -0.56 -4.64 17.54
CA ARG A 125 -1.25 -3.62 18.34
C ARG A 125 -0.33 -3.15 19.43
N GLU A 126 -0.05 -1.87 19.43
CA GLU A 126 0.85 -1.26 20.41
C GLU A 126 0.34 0.17 20.69
N ASP A 127 0.21 0.52 21.97
CA ASP A 127 -0.10 1.88 22.45
C ASP A 127 -1.28 2.58 21.75
N GLY A 128 -2.33 1.82 21.39
CA GLY A 128 -3.53 2.35 20.72
C GLY A 128 -3.43 2.43 19.22
N THR A 129 -2.31 2.02 18.64
CA THR A 129 -2.15 1.86 17.19
C THR A 129 -2.42 0.41 16.77
N MET A 130 -2.87 0.22 15.53
CA MET A 130 -3.05 -1.10 14.94
C MET A 130 -2.43 -1.13 13.54
N THR A 131 -1.58 -2.11 13.30
CA THR A 131 -1.11 -2.43 11.94
C THR A 131 -1.59 -3.80 11.55
N ALA A 132 -2.39 -3.91 10.50
CA ALA A 132 -2.86 -5.17 9.95
C ALA A 132 -2.36 -5.35 8.52
N ILE A 133 -1.84 -6.54 8.21
CA ILE A 133 -1.36 -6.89 6.88
C ILE A 133 -2.15 -8.08 6.37
N TYR A 134 -2.87 -7.88 5.28
CA TYR A 134 -3.57 -8.91 4.54
C TYR A 134 -2.85 -9.22 3.24
N GLY A 135 -2.87 -10.49 2.83
CA GLY A 135 -2.22 -10.87 1.59
C GLY A 135 -2.80 -12.11 0.93
N ASP A 136 -2.57 -12.19 -0.37
CA ASP A 136 -2.79 -13.37 -1.19
C ASP A 136 -1.56 -13.62 -2.10
N SER A 137 -1.69 -14.53 -3.07
CA SER A 137 -0.61 -14.82 -4.03
C SER A 137 -0.27 -13.65 -4.96
N ASN A 138 -1.08 -12.59 -5.01
CA ASN A 138 -0.99 -11.53 -6.01
C ASN A 138 -1.09 -10.11 -5.45
N SER A 139 -1.41 -9.95 -4.17
CA SER A 139 -1.69 -8.64 -3.61
C SER A 139 -1.38 -8.59 -2.13
N THR A 140 -1.04 -7.40 -1.66
CA THR A 140 -0.83 -7.09 -0.25
C THR A 140 -1.62 -5.84 0.10
N LEU A 141 -2.31 -5.87 1.23
CA LEU A 141 -3.02 -4.75 1.83
C LEU A 141 -2.43 -4.48 3.21
N VAL A 142 -1.98 -3.26 3.44
CA VAL A 142 -1.49 -2.79 4.74
C VAL A 142 -2.45 -1.74 5.25
N ILE A 143 -2.88 -1.89 6.50
CA ILE A 143 -3.74 -0.94 7.19
C ILE A 143 -2.99 -0.52 8.46
N ASN A 144 -2.75 0.77 8.60
CA ASN A 144 -2.20 1.38 9.80
C ASN A 144 -3.24 2.33 10.39
N ASP A 145 -3.70 2.05 11.58
CA ASP A 145 -4.71 2.80 12.32
C ASP A 145 -4.07 3.37 13.59
N GLU A 146 -3.97 4.69 13.67
CA GLU A 146 -3.40 5.42 14.81
C GLU A 146 -4.49 6.08 15.67
N GLY A 147 -5.77 5.75 15.40
CA GLY A 147 -6.91 6.25 16.16
C GLY A 147 -7.45 7.59 15.68
N ASP A 148 -6.61 8.49 15.18
CA ASP A 148 -6.97 9.78 14.58
C ASP A 148 -6.48 9.90 13.13
N GLU A 149 -5.59 9.04 12.71
CA GLU A 149 -5.13 8.88 11.34
C GLU A 149 -5.30 7.42 10.89
N LEU A 150 -5.81 7.23 9.68
CA LEU A 150 -5.92 5.91 9.05
C LEU A 150 -5.19 5.92 7.71
N ASN A 151 -4.18 5.08 7.62
CA ASN A 151 -3.41 4.89 6.39
C ASN A 151 -3.65 3.50 5.83
N VAL A 152 -4.02 3.41 4.56
CA VAL A 152 -4.34 2.16 3.86
C VAL A 152 -3.54 2.10 2.58
N VAL A 153 -2.72 1.07 2.43
CA VAL A 153 -1.90 0.85 1.23
C VAL A 153 -2.25 -0.49 0.59
N PHE A 154 -2.76 -0.46 -0.63
CA PHE A 154 -3.04 -1.65 -1.42
C PHE A 154 -2.06 -1.77 -2.58
N ILE A 155 -1.36 -2.91 -2.66
CA ILE A 155 -0.36 -3.19 -3.68
C ILE A 155 -0.81 -4.41 -4.50
N ALA A 156 -1.24 -4.18 -5.72
CA ALA A 156 -1.58 -5.24 -6.66
C ALA A 156 -0.33 -5.70 -7.42
N GLY A 157 -0.13 -7.00 -7.50
CA GLY A 157 1.03 -7.62 -8.15
C GLY A 157 2.19 -7.91 -7.18
N LEU A 158 2.04 -7.64 -5.89
CA LEU A 158 3.00 -8.01 -4.86
C LEU A 158 2.35 -9.02 -3.91
N SER A 159 2.83 -10.26 -3.91
CA SER A 159 2.36 -11.27 -2.97
C SER A 159 2.86 -10.98 -1.56
N TYR A 160 2.15 -11.49 -0.56
CA TYR A 160 2.59 -11.38 0.83
C TYR A 160 3.99 -11.98 1.05
N GLU A 161 4.31 -13.11 0.43
CA GLU A 161 5.65 -13.73 0.55
C GLU A 161 6.76 -12.82 0.03
N SER A 162 6.51 -12.12 -1.09
CA SER A 162 7.43 -11.12 -1.60
C SER A 162 7.53 -9.91 -0.69
N PHE A 163 6.42 -9.48 -0.10
CA PHE A 163 6.37 -8.37 0.87
C PHE A 163 7.14 -8.73 2.15
N LYS A 164 6.94 -9.95 2.67
CA LYS A 164 7.65 -10.47 3.84
C LYS A 164 9.17 -10.54 3.62
N ALA A 165 9.59 -11.04 2.44
CA ALA A 165 11.00 -11.11 2.07
C ALA A 165 11.69 -9.74 2.07
N LEU A 166 10.94 -8.65 1.77
CA LEU A 166 11.43 -7.27 1.92
C LEU A 166 11.76 -6.94 3.37
N GLY A 167 10.85 -7.21 4.29
CA GLY A 167 11.05 -6.97 5.71
C GLY A 167 12.24 -7.76 6.27
N GLU A 168 12.37 -9.04 5.87
CA GLU A 168 13.47 -9.92 6.31
C GLU A 168 14.83 -9.53 5.74
N SER A 169 14.89 -8.81 4.61
CA SER A 169 16.15 -8.33 4.03
C SER A 169 16.80 -7.19 4.85
N GLY A 170 16.23 -6.84 6.00
CA GLY A 170 16.73 -5.79 6.91
C GLY A 170 16.37 -4.39 6.45
N MET A 171 15.43 -4.25 5.52
CA MET A 171 14.75 -3.01 5.25
C MET A 171 13.70 -2.82 6.35
N GLU A 172 13.95 -1.93 7.29
CA GLU A 172 12.91 -1.47 8.20
C GLU A 172 11.80 -0.86 7.34
N ILE A 173 10.67 -1.54 7.27
CA ILE A 173 9.44 -0.96 6.80
C ILE A 173 9.01 -0.08 7.95
N GLY A 174 9.43 1.19 7.92
CA GLY A 174 8.96 2.19 8.88
C GLY A 174 7.48 2.42 8.59
N PHE A 175 6.65 1.90 9.44
CA PHE A 175 5.26 2.27 9.60
C PHE A 175 5.20 3.40 10.61
#